data_8818631556f92f822281ea01ec0838bc
#
_entry.id   8818631556f92f822281ea01ec0838bc
#
_cell.length_a   1.000
_cell.length_b   1.000
_cell.length_c   1.000
_cell.angle_alpha   90.00
_cell.angle_beta   90.00
_cell.angle_gamma   90.00
#
_symmetry.space_group_name_H-M   'P 1'
#
loop_
_entity.id
_entity.type
_entity.pdbx_description
1 polymer ?
#
loop_
_entity_poly.entity_id
_entity_poly.type
_entity_poly.pdbx_seq_one_letter_code
_entity_poly.pdbx_strand_id
1 'polypeptide(L)'
;MPTSPAADSAHDARDLRVFDAVRELLAVQGMRLSMDAVAARAGCSKQTLYSRYGCKRDLLRRAMQLHVSTATSALAVSSEKPLREILLGFALDYLEHRNQPEVRQTAQVIVAGIQEFREESKFMYLGSVEMLCDHMAEWMQTEIARGRLHHDDPQFMAELLLSMLAGQDFERQRFHVPHRDDAAQRRRWAEFATNSFLRAFATHGDAVALTHKNNSRSYSS
;
A
#
# COMPACT_ATOMS: atom_id res chain seq x y z
N MET A 1 2.71 -34.45 -10.32
CA MET A 1 1.38 -34.30 -10.94
C MET A 1 1.13 -32.81 -11.10
N PRO A 2 1.00 -32.26 -12.32
CA PRO A 2 0.67 -30.84 -12.49
C PRO A 2 -0.77 -30.61 -12.03
N THR A 3 -0.95 -29.64 -11.14
CA THR A 3 -2.27 -29.17 -10.69
C THR A 3 -3.03 -28.54 -11.88
N SER A 4 -4.30 -28.86 -12.01
CA SER A 4 -5.16 -28.38 -13.10
C SER A 4 -5.40 -26.85 -12.94
N PRO A 5 -5.34 -26.04 -14.02
CA PRO A 5 -5.53 -24.57 -13.95
C PRO A 5 -6.90 -24.16 -13.37
N ALA A 6 -7.91 -25.03 -13.43
CA ALA A 6 -9.22 -24.80 -12.79
C ALA A 6 -9.17 -24.93 -11.26
N ALA A 7 -8.25 -25.73 -10.71
CA ALA A 7 -8.06 -25.85 -9.26
C ALA A 7 -7.34 -24.64 -8.68
N ASP A 8 -6.38 -24.05 -9.39
CA ASP A 8 -5.68 -22.82 -8.98
C ASP A 8 -6.64 -21.63 -8.98
N SER A 9 -7.45 -21.43 -10.02
CA SER A 9 -8.41 -20.32 -10.08
C SER A 9 -9.50 -20.39 -8.99
N ALA A 10 -9.95 -21.60 -8.63
CA ALA A 10 -10.93 -21.79 -7.54
C ALA A 10 -10.28 -21.59 -6.16
N HIS A 11 -8.98 -21.87 -6.04
CA HIS A 11 -8.21 -21.60 -4.84
C HIS A 11 -8.04 -20.09 -4.65
N ASP A 12 -7.65 -19.35 -5.68
CA ASP A 12 -7.49 -17.90 -5.66
C ASP A 12 -8.80 -17.19 -5.32
N ALA A 13 -9.92 -17.59 -5.91
CA ALA A 13 -11.23 -17.01 -5.61
C ALA A 13 -11.69 -17.26 -4.17
N ARG A 14 -11.30 -18.40 -3.57
CA ARG A 14 -11.60 -18.68 -2.17
C ARG A 14 -10.73 -17.85 -1.23
N ASP A 15 -9.44 -17.68 -1.55
CA ASP A 15 -8.52 -16.86 -0.77
C ASP A 15 -8.97 -15.41 -0.78
N LEU A 16 -9.38 -14.87 -1.91
CA LEU A 16 -9.92 -13.52 -2.01
C LEU A 16 -11.12 -13.32 -1.07
N ARG A 17 -12.11 -14.23 -1.06
CA ARG A 17 -13.25 -14.13 -0.13
C ARG A 17 -12.83 -14.16 1.34
N VAL A 18 -11.83 -14.98 1.69
CA VAL A 18 -11.31 -15.05 3.06
C VAL A 18 -10.60 -13.74 3.42
N PHE A 19 -9.79 -13.19 2.53
CA PHE A 19 -9.08 -11.93 2.79
C PHE A 19 -10.03 -10.72 2.81
N ASP A 20 -11.10 -10.73 2.02
CA ASP A 20 -12.17 -9.73 2.10
C ASP A 20 -12.87 -9.81 3.46
N ALA A 21 -13.20 -11.01 3.93
CA ALA A 21 -13.78 -11.21 5.26
C ALA A 21 -12.84 -10.73 6.38
N VAL A 22 -11.54 -10.96 6.26
CA VAL A 22 -10.53 -10.44 7.20
C VAL A 22 -10.54 -8.91 7.20
N ARG A 23 -10.54 -8.27 6.03
CA ARG A 23 -10.55 -6.81 5.89
C ARG A 23 -11.78 -6.19 6.55
N GLU A 24 -12.97 -6.72 6.25
CA GLU A 24 -14.23 -6.24 6.82
C GLU A 24 -14.27 -6.42 8.35
N LEU A 25 -13.80 -7.55 8.87
CA LEU A 25 -13.76 -7.82 10.30
C LEU A 25 -12.74 -6.95 11.04
N LEU A 26 -11.58 -6.67 10.41
CA LEU A 26 -10.60 -5.73 10.96
C LEU A 26 -11.19 -4.32 11.11
N ALA A 27 -12.00 -3.87 10.15
CA ALA A 27 -12.64 -2.56 10.20
C ALA A 27 -13.67 -2.43 11.35
N VAL A 28 -14.26 -3.54 11.80
CA VAL A 28 -15.30 -3.53 12.84
C VAL A 28 -14.75 -3.99 14.20
N GLN A 29 -13.95 -5.04 14.22
CA GLN A 29 -13.50 -5.71 15.45
C GLN A 29 -12.03 -5.45 15.78
N GLY A 30 -11.26 -4.88 14.84
CA GLY A 30 -9.82 -4.72 14.99
C GLY A 30 -9.14 -6.05 15.27
N MET A 31 -8.22 -6.05 16.20
CA MET A 31 -7.46 -7.25 16.59
C MET A 31 -8.27 -8.30 17.37
N ARG A 32 -9.53 -8.00 17.75
CA ARG A 32 -10.45 -8.96 18.39
C ARG A 32 -11.05 -9.97 17.40
N LEU A 33 -10.89 -9.78 16.08
CA LEU A 33 -11.38 -10.73 15.08
C LEU A 33 -10.94 -12.17 15.42
N SER A 34 -11.83 -13.15 15.18
CA SER A 34 -11.56 -14.57 15.42
C SER A 34 -11.61 -15.38 14.12
N MET A 35 -10.92 -16.54 14.12
CA MET A 35 -10.99 -17.49 12.99
C MET A 35 -12.43 -17.94 12.70
N ASP A 36 -13.25 -18.05 13.74
CA ASP A 36 -14.66 -18.40 13.64
C ASP A 36 -15.48 -17.35 12.90
N ALA A 37 -15.26 -16.08 13.27
CA ALA A 37 -15.91 -14.96 12.59
C ALA A 37 -15.48 -14.89 11.11
N VAL A 38 -14.19 -15.10 10.82
CA VAL A 38 -13.70 -15.13 9.44
C VAL A 38 -14.32 -16.28 8.65
N ALA A 39 -14.38 -17.51 9.20
CA ALA A 39 -14.98 -18.64 8.53
C ALA A 39 -16.46 -18.41 8.20
N ALA A 40 -17.23 -17.88 9.19
CA ALA A 40 -18.63 -17.53 8.99
C ALA A 40 -18.81 -16.45 7.90
N ARG A 41 -17.99 -15.39 7.94
CA ARG A 41 -18.07 -14.29 6.97
C ARG A 41 -17.65 -14.70 5.56
N ALA A 42 -16.60 -15.54 5.43
CA ALA A 42 -16.10 -16.05 4.15
C ALA A 42 -16.96 -17.17 3.56
N GLY A 43 -17.98 -17.67 4.29
CA GLY A 43 -18.81 -18.77 3.85
C GLY A 43 -18.06 -20.11 3.75
N CYS A 44 -17.12 -20.39 4.65
CA CYS A 44 -16.38 -21.65 4.68
C CYS A 44 -16.40 -22.30 6.07
N SER A 45 -16.05 -23.61 6.15
CA SER A 45 -15.96 -24.28 7.45
C SER A 45 -14.72 -23.86 8.22
N LYS A 46 -14.80 -23.88 9.57
CA LYS A 46 -13.63 -23.68 10.44
C LYS A 46 -12.48 -24.63 10.07
N GLN A 47 -12.81 -25.90 9.83
CA GLN A 47 -11.81 -26.91 9.47
C GLN A 47 -11.07 -26.52 8.18
N THR A 48 -11.79 -26.03 7.18
CA THR A 48 -11.18 -25.54 5.93
C THR A 48 -10.24 -24.39 6.18
N LEU A 49 -10.66 -23.43 7.02
CA LEU A 49 -9.85 -22.24 7.31
C LEU A 49 -8.57 -22.62 8.09
N TYR A 50 -8.69 -23.45 9.14
CA TYR A 50 -7.53 -23.93 9.90
C TYR A 50 -6.59 -24.81 9.08
N SER A 51 -7.13 -25.71 8.27
CA SER A 51 -6.33 -26.57 7.39
C SER A 51 -5.50 -25.76 6.39
N ARG A 52 -6.04 -24.62 5.92
CA ARG A 52 -5.39 -23.80 4.89
C ARG A 52 -4.40 -22.76 5.45
N TYR A 53 -4.76 -22.12 6.55
CA TYR A 53 -4.01 -20.98 7.09
C TYR A 53 -3.32 -21.29 8.43
N GLY A 54 -3.63 -22.41 9.07
CA GLY A 54 -3.07 -22.79 10.36
C GLY A 54 -3.66 -22.00 11.52
N CYS A 55 -3.27 -20.74 11.67
CA CYS A 55 -3.73 -19.89 12.76
C CYS A 55 -4.09 -18.48 12.29
N LYS A 56 -4.71 -17.69 13.18
CA LYS A 56 -5.07 -16.29 12.92
C LYS A 56 -3.87 -15.46 12.44
N ARG A 57 -2.71 -15.64 13.06
CA ARG A 57 -1.49 -14.88 12.73
C ARG A 57 -1.02 -15.17 11.31
N ASP A 58 -1.05 -16.43 10.89
CA ASP A 58 -0.64 -16.81 9.54
C ASP A 58 -1.64 -16.38 8.48
N LEU A 59 -2.94 -16.41 8.80
CA LEU A 59 -3.99 -15.84 7.96
C LEU A 59 -3.77 -14.35 7.74
N LEU A 60 -3.57 -13.58 8.82
CA LEU A 60 -3.31 -12.14 8.74
C LEU A 60 -2.04 -11.85 7.95
N ARG A 61 -0.96 -12.62 8.15
CA ARG A 61 0.29 -12.46 7.39
C ARG A 61 0.05 -12.60 5.88
N ARG A 62 -0.68 -13.64 5.45
CA ARG A 62 -0.98 -13.85 4.02
C ARG A 62 -1.86 -12.74 3.45
N ALA A 63 -2.86 -12.28 4.20
CA ALA A 63 -3.70 -11.17 3.78
C ALA A 63 -2.90 -9.86 3.59
N MET A 64 -1.98 -9.56 4.50
CA MET A 64 -1.08 -8.41 4.40
C MET A 64 -0.10 -8.54 3.23
N GLN A 65 0.51 -9.71 3.04
CA GLN A 65 1.41 -9.96 1.91
C GLN A 65 0.73 -9.74 0.56
N LEU A 66 -0.48 -10.28 0.38
CA LEU A 66 -1.26 -10.04 -0.84
C LEU A 66 -1.56 -8.55 -1.02
N HIS A 67 -1.95 -7.87 0.05
CA HIS A 67 -2.23 -6.44 0.01
C HIS A 67 -1.01 -5.63 -0.44
N VAL A 68 0.16 -5.85 0.17
CA VAL A 68 1.40 -5.14 -0.17
C VAL A 68 1.85 -5.48 -1.58
N SER A 69 1.83 -6.75 -2.00
CA SER A 69 2.23 -7.15 -3.35
C SER A 69 1.33 -6.53 -4.42
N THR A 70 0.03 -6.41 -4.15
CA THR A 70 -0.91 -5.71 -5.04
C THR A 70 -0.59 -4.20 -5.12
N ALA A 71 -0.34 -3.56 -3.98
CA ALA A 71 0.00 -2.14 -3.92
C ALA A 71 1.31 -1.81 -4.64
N THR A 72 2.29 -2.72 -4.62
CA THR A 72 3.59 -2.54 -5.26
C THR A 72 3.69 -3.11 -6.68
N SER A 73 2.62 -3.72 -7.19
CA SER A 73 2.62 -4.35 -8.53
C SER A 73 2.99 -3.39 -9.66
N ALA A 74 2.58 -2.13 -9.56
CA ALA A 74 2.92 -1.09 -10.53
C ALA A 74 4.43 -0.81 -10.60
N LEU A 75 5.18 -1.04 -9.52
CA LEU A 75 6.63 -0.87 -9.46
C LEU A 75 7.36 -2.00 -10.22
N ALA A 76 6.79 -3.21 -10.24
CA ALA A 76 7.40 -4.39 -10.84
C ALA A 76 7.33 -4.42 -12.38
N VAL A 77 6.31 -3.78 -12.98
CA VAL A 77 5.94 -3.97 -14.39
C VAL A 77 6.71 -3.08 -15.37
N SER A 78 7.53 -2.09 -14.94
CA SER A 78 7.92 -1.08 -15.90
C SER A 78 9.38 -0.62 -15.86
N SER A 79 10.29 -1.52 -16.27
CA SER A 79 11.70 -1.15 -16.46
C SER A 79 11.93 -0.07 -17.55
N GLU A 80 10.98 0.14 -18.46
CA GLU A 80 11.13 1.05 -19.61
C GLU A 80 10.36 2.38 -19.46
N LYS A 81 9.43 2.46 -18.50
CA LYS A 81 8.65 3.69 -18.27
C LYS A 81 9.48 4.78 -17.58
N PRO A 82 9.18 6.06 -17.81
CA PRO A 82 9.76 7.16 -17.05
C PRO A 82 9.49 7.01 -15.54
N LEU A 83 10.48 7.29 -14.69
CA LEU A 83 10.33 7.20 -13.23
C LEU A 83 9.12 7.95 -12.72
N ARG A 84 8.85 9.13 -13.31
CA ARG A 84 7.69 9.94 -12.94
C ARG A 84 6.36 9.22 -13.16
N GLU A 85 6.23 8.48 -14.26
CA GLU A 85 4.99 7.75 -14.56
C GLU A 85 4.79 6.61 -13.56
N ILE A 86 5.86 5.88 -13.25
CA ILE A 86 5.83 4.77 -12.29
C ILE A 86 5.45 5.29 -10.90
N LEU A 87 6.18 6.26 -10.38
CA LEU A 87 5.97 6.78 -9.05
C LEU A 87 4.64 7.53 -8.91
N LEU A 88 4.20 8.24 -9.94
CA LEU A 88 2.88 8.90 -9.91
C LEU A 88 1.74 7.88 -9.92
N GLY A 89 1.87 6.81 -10.71
CA GLY A 89 0.91 5.70 -10.70
C GLY A 89 0.79 5.11 -9.30
N PHE A 90 1.92 4.70 -8.73
CA PHE A 90 1.98 4.21 -7.35
C PHE A 90 1.38 5.21 -6.34
N ALA A 91 1.74 6.49 -6.43
CA ALA A 91 1.26 7.52 -5.50
C ALA A 91 -0.26 7.71 -5.55
N LEU A 92 -0.85 7.65 -6.76
CA LEU A 92 -2.30 7.76 -6.94
C LEU A 92 -3.02 6.55 -6.34
N ASP A 93 -2.55 5.34 -6.63
CA ASP A 93 -3.12 4.10 -6.10
C ASP A 93 -3.00 4.04 -4.57
N TYR A 94 -1.84 4.42 -4.03
CA TYR A 94 -1.58 4.49 -2.59
C TYR A 94 -2.53 5.47 -1.88
N LEU A 95 -2.69 6.69 -2.41
CA LEU A 95 -3.58 7.70 -1.83
C LEU A 95 -5.05 7.30 -1.95
N GLU A 96 -5.46 6.74 -3.07
CA GLU A 96 -6.83 6.26 -3.27
C GLU A 96 -7.17 5.14 -2.29
N HIS A 97 -6.28 4.14 -2.17
CA HIS A 97 -6.44 3.05 -1.22
C HIS A 97 -6.56 3.56 0.22
N ARG A 98 -5.65 4.44 0.65
CA ARG A 98 -5.66 4.99 2.03
C ARG A 98 -6.91 5.82 2.34
N ASN A 99 -7.57 6.35 1.32
CA ASN A 99 -8.80 7.14 1.48
C ASN A 99 -10.09 6.31 1.39
N GLN A 100 -10.01 5.00 1.12
CA GLN A 100 -11.18 4.13 1.19
C GLN A 100 -11.77 4.13 2.61
N PRO A 101 -13.10 4.24 2.76
CA PRO A 101 -13.74 4.31 4.09
C PRO A 101 -13.35 3.15 5.00
N GLU A 102 -13.28 1.93 4.48
CA GLU A 102 -12.94 0.72 5.21
C GLU A 102 -11.48 0.73 5.71
N VAL A 103 -10.56 1.26 4.89
CA VAL A 103 -9.13 1.38 5.26
C VAL A 103 -8.96 2.41 6.36
N ARG A 104 -9.63 3.56 6.25
CA ARG A 104 -9.62 4.59 7.30
C ARG A 104 -10.21 4.06 8.60
N GLN A 105 -11.35 3.37 8.53
CA GLN A 105 -11.99 2.77 9.70
C GLN A 105 -11.08 1.73 10.35
N THR A 106 -10.47 0.83 9.55
CA THR A 106 -9.52 -0.16 10.06
C THR A 106 -8.37 0.51 10.81
N ALA A 107 -7.77 1.56 10.22
CA ALA A 107 -6.67 2.29 10.85
C ALA A 107 -7.09 2.90 12.20
N GLN A 108 -8.28 3.50 12.30
CA GLN A 108 -8.82 4.07 13.54
C GLN A 108 -9.05 2.99 14.61
N VAL A 109 -9.66 1.86 14.24
CA VAL A 109 -9.94 0.75 15.15
C VAL A 109 -8.64 0.12 15.67
N ILE A 110 -7.63 -0.08 14.81
CA ILE A 110 -6.32 -0.59 15.21
C ILE A 110 -5.65 0.38 16.18
N VAL A 111 -5.61 1.68 15.85
CA VAL A 111 -4.98 2.70 16.70
C VAL A 111 -5.67 2.78 18.07
N ALA A 112 -6.99 2.70 18.12
CA ALA A 112 -7.74 2.68 19.40
C ALA A 112 -7.38 1.46 20.28
N GLY A 113 -7.02 0.33 19.65
CA GLY A 113 -6.68 -0.92 20.35
C GLY A 113 -5.19 -1.11 20.66
N ILE A 114 -4.28 -0.20 20.26
CA ILE A 114 -2.82 -0.41 20.39
C ILE A 114 -2.38 -0.75 21.82
N GLN A 115 -2.97 -0.11 22.83
CA GLN A 115 -2.57 -0.35 24.22
C GLN A 115 -3.01 -1.74 24.73
N GLU A 116 -4.14 -2.24 24.25
CA GLU A 116 -4.67 -3.56 24.61
C GLU A 116 -3.99 -4.69 23.81
N PHE A 117 -3.67 -4.44 22.53
CA PHE A 117 -3.15 -5.43 21.57
C PHE A 117 -1.78 -5.04 21.03
N ARG A 118 -0.79 -4.81 21.90
CA ARG A 118 0.53 -4.28 21.52
C ARG A 118 1.27 -5.17 20.53
N GLU A 119 1.35 -6.48 20.81
CA GLU A 119 2.09 -7.42 19.95
C GLU A 119 1.41 -7.62 18.61
N GLU A 120 0.07 -7.70 18.60
CA GLU A 120 -0.70 -7.81 17.37
C GLU A 120 -0.61 -6.52 16.53
N SER A 121 -0.66 -5.35 17.17
CA SER A 121 -0.52 -4.07 16.48
C SER A 121 0.87 -3.90 15.89
N LYS A 122 1.92 -4.30 16.62
CA LYS A 122 3.29 -4.36 16.10
C LYS A 122 3.39 -5.31 14.90
N PHE A 123 2.81 -6.50 15.03
CA PHE A 123 2.78 -7.48 13.94
C PHE A 123 2.08 -6.92 12.69
N MET A 124 0.96 -6.21 12.85
CA MET A 124 0.26 -5.56 11.74
C MET A 124 1.09 -4.47 11.08
N TYR A 125 1.78 -3.64 11.89
CA TYR A 125 2.67 -2.60 11.38
C TYR A 125 3.81 -3.20 10.53
N LEU A 126 4.53 -4.18 11.08
CA LEU A 126 5.65 -4.84 10.40
C LEU A 126 5.20 -5.57 9.13
N GLY A 127 4.02 -6.20 9.14
CA GLY A 127 3.48 -6.94 7.99
C GLY A 127 2.78 -6.07 6.94
N SER A 128 2.62 -4.78 7.16
CA SER A 128 1.99 -3.87 6.21
C SER A 128 2.85 -2.66 5.89
N VAL A 129 3.04 -1.76 6.83
CA VAL A 129 3.74 -0.48 6.59
C VAL A 129 5.23 -0.72 6.33
N GLU A 130 5.87 -1.51 7.18
CA GLU A 130 7.29 -1.84 7.04
C GLU A 130 7.55 -2.65 5.77
N MET A 131 6.76 -3.69 5.52
CA MET A 131 6.87 -4.51 4.30
C MET A 131 6.67 -3.67 3.03
N LEU A 132 5.75 -2.69 3.03
CA LEU A 132 5.59 -1.76 1.91
C LEU A 132 6.84 -0.91 1.70
N CYS A 133 7.44 -0.43 2.79
CA CYS A 133 8.68 0.32 2.77
C CYS A 133 9.84 -0.52 2.21
N ASP A 134 9.96 -1.78 2.64
CA ASP A 134 10.98 -2.72 2.17
C ASP A 134 10.86 -2.98 0.65
N HIS A 135 9.66 -3.26 0.14
CA HIS A 135 9.44 -3.45 -1.30
C HIS A 135 9.74 -2.19 -2.11
N MET A 136 9.42 -1.02 -1.57
CA MET A 136 9.77 0.25 -2.21
C MET A 136 11.29 0.46 -2.22
N ALA A 137 11.98 0.14 -1.13
CA ALA A 137 13.43 0.22 -1.02
C ALA A 137 14.14 -0.73 -2.00
N GLU A 138 13.66 -1.97 -2.14
CA GLU A 138 14.15 -2.93 -3.14
C GLU A 138 14.02 -2.40 -4.57
N TRP A 139 12.87 -1.78 -4.88
CA TRP A 139 12.66 -1.13 -6.16
C TRP A 139 13.63 0.05 -6.35
N MET A 140 13.79 0.93 -5.36
CA MET A 140 14.74 2.05 -5.42
C MET A 140 16.18 1.59 -5.59
N GLN A 141 16.60 0.52 -4.90
CA GLN A 141 17.91 -0.11 -5.08
C GLN A 141 18.13 -0.53 -6.56
N THR A 142 17.09 -1.07 -7.17
CA THR A 142 17.13 -1.45 -8.59
C THR A 142 17.31 -0.22 -9.50
N GLU A 143 16.60 0.86 -9.21
CA GLU A 143 16.67 2.10 -10.00
C GLU A 143 17.98 2.86 -9.80
N ILE A 144 18.57 2.80 -8.61
CA ILE A 144 19.95 3.28 -8.35
C ILE A 144 20.94 2.47 -9.17
N ALA A 145 20.84 1.14 -9.18
CA ALA A 145 21.73 0.27 -9.96
C ALA A 145 21.62 0.53 -11.49
N ARG A 146 20.45 0.97 -11.96
CA ARG A 146 20.22 1.39 -13.36
C ARG A 146 20.70 2.82 -13.65
N GLY A 147 21.18 3.54 -12.66
CA GLY A 147 21.61 4.93 -12.79
C GLY A 147 20.48 5.94 -13.00
N ARG A 148 19.22 5.59 -12.70
CA ARG A 148 18.06 6.50 -12.82
C ARG A 148 17.82 7.32 -11.56
N LEU A 149 18.22 6.79 -10.40
CA LEU A 149 18.25 7.53 -9.12
C LEU A 149 19.69 7.73 -8.66
N HIS A 150 19.94 8.83 -7.95
CA HIS A 150 21.22 9.05 -7.29
C HIS A 150 21.44 8.02 -6.18
N HIS A 151 22.71 7.70 -5.93
CA HIS A 151 23.08 6.78 -4.86
C HIS A 151 22.81 7.42 -3.51
N ASP A 152 21.93 6.80 -2.72
CA ASP A 152 21.63 7.15 -1.35
C ASP A 152 21.12 5.88 -0.64
N ASP A 153 20.72 5.97 0.64
CA ASP A 153 20.12 4.87 1.38
C ASP A 153 18.70 4.57 0.87
N PRO A 154 18.46 3.40 0.22
CA PRO A 154 17.16 3.10 -0.37
C PRO A 154 16.04 3.01 0.66
N GLN A 155 16.35 2.61 1.91
CA GLN A 155 15.36 2.51 2.98
C GLN A 155 14.89 3.89 3.42
N PHE A 156 15.82 4.83 3.61
CA PHE A 156 15.48 6.21 3.93
C PHE A 156 14.74 6.91 2.77
N MET A 157 15.13 6.64 1.53
CA MET A 157 14.43 7.15 0.35
C MET A 157 12.97 6.64 0.29
N ALA A 158 12.75 5.35 0.57
CA ALA A 158 11.42 4.75 0.59
C ALA A 158 10.55 5.35 1.72
N GLU A 159 11.09 5.43 2.94
CA GLU A 159 10.40 6.03 4.08
C GLU A 159 10.05 7.49 3.80
N LEU A 160 10.98 8.27 3.24
CA LEU A 160 10.76 9.65 2.87
C LEU A 160 9.63 9.80 1.85
N LEU A 161 9.64 9.01 0.76
CA LEU A 161 8.59 9.06 -0.26
C LEU A 161 7.22 8.72 0.33
N LEU A 162 7.12 7.63 1.09
CA LEU A 162 5.86 7.22 1.73
C LEU A 162 5.36 8.27 2.72
N SER A 163 6.26 8.90 3.49
CA SER A 163 5.95 10.01 4.40
C SER A 163 5.47 11.25 3.66
N MET A 164 6.12 11.60 2.54
CA MET A 164 5.67 12.71 1.68
C MET A 164 4.27 12.46 1.11
N LEU A 165 3.98 11.24 0.68
CA LEU A 165 2.67 10.86 0.15
C LEU A 165 1.60 10.88 1.24
N ALA A 166 1.86 10.26 2.39
CA ALA A 166 0.92 10.23 3.52
C ALA A 166 0.63 11.65 4.03
N GLY A 167 1.67 12.50 4.13
CA GLY A 167 1.57 13.86 4.63
C GLY A 167 0.92 13.88 6.02
N GLN A 168 0.08 14.89 6.26
CA GLN A 168 -0.68 15.02 7.51
C GLN A 168 -2.07 14.38 7.46
N ASP A 169 -2.44 13.68 6.38
CA ASP A 169 -3.80 13.15 6.24
C ASP A 169 -4.14 12.13 7.33
N PHE A 170 -3.15 11.33 7.74
CA PHE A 170 -3.35 10.36 8.82
C PHE A 170 -3.71 11.03 10.14
N GLU A 171 -2.98 12.09 10.52
CA GLU A 171 -3.29 12.85 11.74
C GLU A 171 -4.64 13.56 11.62
N ARG A 172 -4.94 14.18 10.49
CA ARG A 172 -6.22 14.82 10.25
C ARG A 172 -7.39 13.84 10.35
N GLN A 173 -7.25 12.65 9.79
CA GLN A 173 -8.26 11.60 9.89
C GLN A 173 -8.48 11.15 11.33
N ARG A 174 -7.43 11.04 12.14
CA ARG A 174 -7.54 10.71 13.58
C ARG A 174 -8.34 11.75 14.36
N PHE A 175 -8.20 13.01 13.99
CA PHE A 175 -8.90 14.13 14.64
C PHE A 175 -10.20 14.53 13.92
N HIS A 176 -10.70 13.68 13.01
CA HIS A 176 -11.90 13.93 12.20
C HIS A 176 -11.85 15.27 11.43
N VAL A 177 -10.67 15.67 10.99
CA VAL A 177 -10.42 16.84 10.15
C VAL A 177 -9.98 16.36 8.77
N PRO A 178 -10.91 16.08 7.84
CA PRO A 178 -10.58 15.58 6.53
C PRO A 178 -9.66 16.52 5.75
N HIS A 179 -8.79 15.95 4.93
CA HIS A 179 -7.91 16.69 4.07
C HIS A 179 -7.68 15.89 2.78
N ARG A 180 -7.71 16.56 1.63
CA ARG A 180 -7.65 15.91 0.32
C ARG A 180 -8.77 14.89 0.09
N ASP A 181 -10.00 15.27 0.42
CA ASP A 181 -11.18 14.39 0.34
C ASP A 181 -11.58 14.06 -1.10
N ASP A 182 -11.29 14.95 -2.07
CA ASP A 182 -11.62 14.72 -3.46
C ASP A 182 -10.43 14.19 -4.28
N ALA A 183 -10.73 13.54 -5.40
CA ALA A 183 -9.73 12.94 -6.29
C ALA A 183 -8.80 13.98 -6.92
N ALA A 184 -9.27 15.21 -7.18
CA ALA A 184 -8.45 16.25 -7.77
C ALA A 184 -7.39 16.76 -6.78
N GLN A 185 -7.74 16.92 -5.51
CA GLN A 185 -6.79 17.28 -4.45
C GLN A 185 -5.77 16.17 -4.22
N ARG A 186 -6.20 14.89 -4.19
CA ARG A 186 -5.29 13.74 -4.08
C ARG A 186 -4.32 13.68 -5.24
N ARG A 187 -4.80 13.85 -6.47
CA ARG A 187 -3.94 13.88 -7.66
C ARG A 187 -2.93 15.02 -7.59
N ARG A 188 -3.36 16.25 -7.24
CA ARG A 188 -2.46 17.40 -7.11
C ARG A 188 -1.38 17.16 -6.07
N TRP A 189 -1.73 16.52 -4.95
CA TRP A 189 -0.77 16.17 -3.91
C TRP A 189 0.20 15.07 -4.38
N ALA A 190 -0.29 14.01 -5.02
CA ALA A 190 0.54 12.95 -5.59
C ALA A 190 1.56 13.51 -6.58
N GLU A 191 1.13 14.40 -7.48
CA GLU A 191 2.01 15.08 -8.44
C GLU A 191 3.05 15.95 -7.74
N PHE A 192 2.65 16.70 -6.71
CA PHE A 192 3.56 17.55 -5.94
C PHE A 192 4.61 16.71 -5.20
N ALA A 193 4.20 15.69 -4.47
CA ALA A 193 5.10 14.82 -3.71
C ALA A 193 6.06 14.06 -4.63
N THR A 194 5.53 13.42 -5.68
CA THR A 194 6.34 12.70 -6.68
C THR A 194 7.36 13.60 -7.36
N ASN A 195 6.96 14.78 -7.82
CA ASN A 195 7.87 15.72 -8.46
C ASN A 195 8.91 16.26 -7.47
N SER A 196 8.55 16.45 -6.20
CA SER A 196 9.50 16.90 -5.16
C SER A 196 10.54 15.82 -4.86
N PHE A 197 10.12 14.57 -4.75
CA PHE A 197 11.01 13.44 -4.58
C PHE A 197 11.97 13.30 -5.76
N LEU A 198 11.46 13.33 -7.00
CA LEU A 198 12.30 13.20 -8.20
C LEU A 198 13.27 14.36 -8.38
N ARG A 199 12.93 15.57 -7.98
CA ARG A 199 13.90 16.69 -7.98
C ARG A 199 15.08 16.45 -7.04
N ALA A 200 14.86 15.72 -5.95
CA ALA A 200 15.92 15.41 -5.00
C ALA A 200 16.79 14.21 -5.45
N PHE A 201 16.17 13.21 -6.05
CA PHE A 201 16.84 11.91 -6.23
C PHE A 201 16.97 11.44 -7.68
N ALA A 202 16.26 12.00 -8.67
CA ALA A 202 16.41 11.58 -10.06
C ALA A 202 17.71 12.10 -10.67
N THR A 203 18.38 11.25 -11.47
CA THR A 203 19.52 11.68 -12.27
C THR A 203 19.10 12.59 -13.42
N HIS A 204 20.05 13.33 -14.04
CA HIS A 204 19.76 14.38 -15.02
C HIS A 204 18.94 13.92 -16.24
N GLY A 205 19.03 12.65 -16.64
CA GLY A 205 18.28 12.11 -17.78
C GLY A 205 16.75 12.12 -17.53
N ASP A 206 16.32 11.83 -16.31
CA ASP A 206 14.90 11.79 -15.92
C ASP A 206 14.40 13.13 -15.33
N ALA A 207 15.30 13.99 -14.82
CA ALA A 207 14.97 15.31 -14.29
C ALA A 207 14.55 16.31 -15.39
N VAL A 208 15.09 16.22 -16.61
CA VAL A 208 14.76 17.11 -17.73
C VAL A 208 13.32 16.95 -18.20
N ALA A 209 12.72 15.76 -18.06
CA ALA A 209 11.31 15.52 -18.37
C ALA A 209 10.33 16.30 -17.43
N LEU A 210 10.81 16.75 -16.27
CA LEU A 210 9.99 17.50 -15.29
C LEU A 210 9.86 18.99 -15.64
N THR A 211 10.85 19.57 -16.34
CA THR A 211 10.90 21.01 -16.62
C THR A 211 10.07 21.44 -17.83
N HIS A 212 9.89 20.58 -18.83
CA HIS A 212 9.18 20.93 -20.05
C HIS A 212 7.64 21.00 -19.92
N LYS A 213 7.03 20.38 -18.92
CA LYS A 213 5.56 20.43 -18.74
C LYS A 213 5.04 21.60 -17.89
N ASN A 214 5.91 22.29 -17.17
CA ASN A 214 5.50 23.45 -16.36
C ASN A 214 5.49 24.78 -17.16
N ASN A 215 6.18 24.86 -18.29
CA ASN A 215 6.30 26.10 -19.05
C ASN A 215 5.17 26.30 -20.10
N SER A 216 4.28 25.33 -20.30
CA SER A 216 3.18 25.46 -21.28
C SER A 216 1.84 25.89 -20.68
N ARG A 217 1.77 26.21 -19.39
CA ARG A 217 0.53 26.66 -18.71
C ARG A 217 0.52 28.09 -18.18
N SER A 218 1.56 28.85 -18.43
CA SER A 218 1.62 30.26 -17.98
C SER A 218 1.75 31.20 -19.19
N TYR A 219 0.78 31.27 -20.07
CA TYR A 219 0.52 32.43 -20.94
C TYR A 219 -0.82 32.19 -21.68
N SER A 220 -1.92 32.46 -21.02
CA SER A 220 -3.16 32.92 -21.64
C SER A 220 -3.92 33.69 -20.57
N SER A 221 -3.76 35.00 -20.67
CA SER A 221 -4.55 36.02 -19.98
C SER A 221 -6.00 35.97 -20.37
#